data_3d07d8b0dee3a1370f1af79f842804a1
#
_entry.id   3d07d8b0dee3a1370f1af79f842804a1
#
_cell.length_a   1.000
_cell.length_b   1.000
_cell.length_c   1.000
_cell.angle_alpha   90.00
_cell.angle_beta   90.00
_cell.angle_gamma   90.00
#
_symmetry.space_group_name_H-M   'P 1'
#
loop_
_entity.id
_entity.type
_entity.pdbx_description
1 polymer ?
#
loop_
_entity_poly.entity_id
_entity_poly.type
_entity_poly.pdbx_seq_one_letter_code
_entity_poly.pdbx_strand_id
1 'polypeptide(L)'
;MCADRLTSSKSYRKKVVTSLTHDKLLRIFSKDHLRGYRLGICGKHLLRERVPERFQFYLSGRTDTNSIKSSPARRLRLHRIAQTYVTMLNAGTAIYRDEKPPVFVPGGSSPCRIESPAFYDSREMKELSLEMIKVHGSRMVGSLLTPSHTFAVFNGMDAVPTFAMQIEQRGKIMLQNIRYAQTGVSHTPDGILLSDQGAVMTTLLEDAKTYKKEHFLFGEGYEHFYFLTNDYHGETLLWLLCYPEIIGQLNAMLLQELQPPCRNAFIENDARTDAGAPILFCYLPDLPRLFRFLSALELLQMKGAILCFDFQADALRSLCGDKVELQTIDFAEFERRFFSNQ
;
A
#
# COMPACT_ATOMS: atom_id res chain seq x y z
N MET A 1 -0.84 -9.72 14.05
CA MET A 1 -0.39 -10.73 13.03
C MET A 1 -1.43 -10.88 11.93
N CYS A 2 -1.07 -11.32 10.71
CA CYS A 2 -2.01 -11.44 9.57
C CYS A 2 -3.34 -12.16 9.90
N ALA A 3 -3.27 -13.29 10.61
CA ALA A 3 -4.48 -14.03 10.99
C ALA A 3 -5.40 -13.25 11.95
N ASP A 4 -4.89 -12.28 12.68
CA ASP A 4 -5.67 -11.44 13.61
C ASP A 4 -6.53 -10.43 12.86
N ARG A 5 -6.14 -10.08 11.65
CA ARG A 5 -6.83 -9.11 10.78
C ARG A 5 -7.90 -9.75 9.90
N LEU A 6 -7.90 -11.08 9.74
CA LEU A 6 -8.89 -11.81 8.92
C LEU A 6 -10.20 -12.08 9.67
N THR A 7 -10.25 -11.91 10.98
CA THR A 7 -11.47 -12.09 11.78
C THR A 7 -11.35 -11.36 13.12
N SER A 8 -12.39 -10.66 13.50
CA SER A 8 -12.49 -9.96 14.79
C SER A 8 -12.55 -10.90 15.98
N SER A 9 -13.09 -12.13 15.81
CA SER A 9 -13.26 -13.08 16.89
C SER A 9 -12.01 -13.92 17.16
N LYS A 10 -11.28 -13.58 18.24
CA LYS A 10 -10.13 -14.35 18.72
C LYS A 10 -10.45 -15.82 18.99
N SER A 11 -11.62 -16.09 19.57
CA SER A 11 -12.07 -17.47 19.89
C SER A 11 -12.31 -18.27 18.61
N TYR A 12 -13.03 -17.70 17.65
CA TYR A 12 -13.30 -18.34 16.35
C TYR A 12 -12.00 -18.65 15.61
N ARG A 13 -11.10 -17.67 15.51
CA ARG A 13 -9.78 -17.84 14.89
C ARG A 13 -8.98 -18.98 15.50
N LYS A 14 -8.94 -19.05 16.86
CA LYS A 14 -8.24 -20.13 17.56
C LYS A 14 -8.84 -21.49 17.21
N LYS A 15 -10.18 -21.61 17.17
CA LYS A 15 -10.86 -22.86 16.78
C LYS A 15 -10.50 -23.26 15.36
N VAL A 16 -10.60 -22.34 14.38
CA VAL A 16 -10.27 -22.60 12.99
C VAL A 16 -8.82 -23.05 12.82
N VAL A 17 -7.86 -22.34 13.38
CA VAL A 17 -6.42 -22.70 13.29
C VAL A 17 -6.16 -24.05 13.95
N THR A 18 -6.78 -24.33 15.09
CA THR A 18 -6.63 -25.62 15.78
C THR A 18 -7.18 -26.76 14.92
N SER A 19 -8.39 -26.63 14.38
CA SER A 19 -8.98 -27.64 13.48
C SER A 19 -8.09 -27.88 12.24
N LEU A 20 -7.73 -26.82 11.52
CA LEU A 20 -6.90 -26.92 10.31
C LEU A 20 -5.51 -27.56 10.60
N THR A 21 -4.98 -27.35 11.79
CA THR A 21 -3.70 -27.95 12.21
C THR A 21 -3.88 -29.41 12.59
N HIS A 22 -4.97 -29.75 13.29
CA HIS A 22 -5.33 -31.13 13.63
C HIS A 22 -5.54 -31.97 12.36
N ASP A 23 -6.24 -31.40 11.38
CA ASP A 23 -6.53 -32.06 10.09
C ASP A 23 -5.33 -32.06 9.12
N LYS A 24 -4.17 -31.61 9.58
CA LYS A 24 -2.92 -31.53 8.80
C LYS A 24 -3.01 -30.62 7.55
N LEU A 25 -4.04 -29.77 7.49
CA LEU A 25 -4.22 -28.79 6.40
C LEU A 25 -3.28 -27.58 6.58
N LEU A 26 -3.00 -27.20 7.84
CA LEU A 26 -1.98 -26.22 8.21
C LEU A 26 -0.85 -26.85 9.01
N ARG A 27 0.32 -26.26 8.91
CA ARG A 27 1.47 -26.53 9.76
C ARG A 27 1.97 -25.26 10.40
N ILE A 28 2.25 -25.30 11.69
CA ILE A 28 2.98 -24.24 12.39
C ILE A 28 4.46 -24.47 12.16
N PHE A 29 5.20 -23.42 11.85
CA PHE A 29 6.65 -23.46 11.86
C PHE A 29 7.20 -22.30 12.70
N SER A 30 8.34 -22.55 13.33
CA SER A 30 9.08 -21.54 14.08
C SER A 30 10.56 -21.75 13.82
N LYS A 31 11.25 -20.69 13.43
CA LYS A 31 12.70 -20.68 13.24
C LYS A 31 13.23 -19.26 13.39
N ASP A 32 14.31 -19.06 14.13
CA ASP A 32 14.95 -17.75 14.37
C ASP A 32 13.94 -16.72 14.86
N HIS A 33 13.15 -17.07 15.88
CA HIS A 33 12.08 -16.27 16.48
C HIS A 33 10.91 -15.87 15.52
N LEU A 34 10.96 -16.28 14.25
CA LEU A 34 9.87 -16.10 13.31
C LEU A 34 8.93 -17.30 13.35
N ARG A 35 7.69 -17.05 13.80
CA ARG A 35 6.62 -18.06 13.85
C ARG A 35 5.57 -17.74 12.79
N GLY A 36 5.10 -18.77 12.08
CA GLY A 36 4.07 -18.60 11.05
C GLY A 36 3.31 -19.87 10.75
N TYR A 37 2.34 -19.75 9.88
CA TYR A 37 1.56 -20.85 9.33
C TYR A 37 1.94 -21.11 7.88
N ARG A 38 1.79 -22.36 7.47
CA ARG A 38 1.94 -22.77 6.07
C ARG A 38 0.99 -23.92 5.77
N LEU A 39 0.60 -24.06 4.52
CA LEU A 39 -0.21 -25.18 4.10
C LEU A 39 0.56 -26.49 4.29
N GLY A 40 -0.12 -27.48 4.87
CA GLY A 40 0.29 -28.85 4.88
C GLY A 40 0.15 -29.50 3.50
N ILE A 41 0.68 -30.70 3.31
CA ILE A 41 0.54 -31.45 2.05
C ILE A 41 -0.93 -31.70 1.75
N CYS A 42 -1.71 -32.16 2.75
CA CYS A 42 -3.14 -32.40 2.61
C CYS A 42 -3.90 -31.12 2.20
N GLY A 43 -3.56 -29.96 2.82
CA GLY A 43 -4.17 -28.68 2.47
C GLY A 43 -3.89 -28.26 1.03
N LYS A 44 -2.67 -28.50 0.54
CA LYS A 44 -2.32 -28.21 -0.86
C LYS A 44 -3.08 -29.10 -1.84
N HIS A 45 -3.21 -30.40 -1.55
CA HIS A 45 -4.01 -31.31 -2.37
C HIS A 45 -5.47 -30.89 -2.42
N LEU A 46 -6.06 -30.62 -1.24
CA LEU A 46 -7.45 -30.19 -1.15
C LEU A 46 -7.73 -28.93 -1.99
N LEU A 47 -6.87 -27.91 -1.90
CA LEU A 47 -7.04 -26.67 -2.67
C LEU A 47 -6.88 -26.90 -4.18
N ARG A 48 -5.94 -27.75 -4.60
CA ARG A 48 -5.76 -28.09 -6.04
C ARG A 48 -6.93 -28.89 -6.61
N GLU A 49 -7.55 -29.74 -5.81
CA GLU A 49 -8.69 -30.54 -6.25
C GLU A 49 -10.00 -29.77 -6.25
N ARG A 50 -10.21 -28.91 -5.24
CA ARG A 50 -11.50 -28.22 -5.05
C ARG A 50 -11.61 -26.92 -5.81
N VAL A 51 -10.51 -26.15 -5.92
CA VAL A 51 -10.49 -24.82 -6.55
C VAL A 51 -9.17 -24.64 -7.34
N PRO A 52 -8.93 -25.47 -8.36
CA PRO A 52 -7.68 -25.43 -9.12
C PRO A 52 -7.45 -24.09 -9.82
N GLU A 53 -8.48 -23.45 -10.39
CA GLU A 53 -8.40 -22.18 -11.09
C GLU A 53 -7.76 -21.11 -10.23
N ARG A 54 -8.11 -21.08 -8.94
CA ARG A 54 -7.63 -20.11 -7.96
C ARG A 54 -6.23 -20.40 -7.46
N PHE A 55 -5.94 -21.68 -7.14
CA PHE A 55 -4.75 -22.03 -6.35
C PHE A 55 -3.65 -22.71 -7.12
N GLN A 56 -3.88 -23.24 -8.31
CA GLN A 56 -2.86 -23.97 -9.07
C GLN A 56 -1.62 -23.13 -9.32
N PHE A 57 -1.78 -21.84 -9.66
CA PHE A 57 -0.66 -20.91 -9.87
C PHE A 57 0.18 -20.74 -8.60
N TYR A 58 -0.45 -20.50 -7.44
CA TYR A 58 0.26 -20.27 -6.18
C TYR A 58 0.88 -21.53 -5.58
N LEU A 59 0.36 -22.71 -5.92
CA LEU A 59 0.78 -24.01 -5.41
C LEU A 59 1.63 -24.81 -6.39
N SER A 60 2.10 -24.21 -7.49
CA SER A 60 2.93 -24.84 -8.51
C SER A 60 4.35 -24.30 -8.54
N GLY A 61 5.24 -25.05 -9.18
CA GLY A 61 6.59 -24.62 -9.49
C GLY A 61 7.57 -24.62 -8.31
N ARG A 62 8.72 -23.97 -8.51
CA ARG A 62 9.83 -23.92 -7.54
C ARG A 62 9.52 -23.15 -6.25
N THR A 63 8.44 -22.41 -6.22
CA THR A 63 8.01 -21.62 -5.06
C THR A 63 7.17 -22.46 -4.10
N ASP A 64 6.57 -23.54 -4.58
CA ASP A 64 5.85 -24.48 -3.72
C ASP A 64 6.83 -25.46 -3.07
N THR A 65 7.25 -25.13 -1.86
CA THR A 65 8.15 -25.99 -1.07
C THR A 65 7.61 -26.23 0.31
N ASN A 66 7.80 -27.44 0.80
CA ASN A 66 7.53 -27.81 2.18
C ASN A 66 8.70 -27.48 3.13
N SER A 67 9.85 -27.09 2.59
CA SER A 67 11.02 -26.72 3.37
C SER A 67 10.95 -25.27 3.86
N ILE A 68 11.35 -25.05 5.11
CA ILE A 68 11.49 -23.70 5.67
C ILE A 68 12.64 -23.01 4.95
N LYS A 69 12.43 -21.79 4.46
CA LYS A 69 13.51 -21.01 3.84
C LYS A 69 14.67 -20.83 4.82
N SER A 70 15.88 -21.09 4.37
CA SER A 70 17.09 -21.06 5.20
C SER A 70 17.41 -19.68 5.74
N SER A 71 17.28 -18.65 4.91
CA SER A 71 17.61 -17.27 5.24
C SER A 71 16.48 -16.55 5.98
N PRO A 72 16.74 -15.86 7.11
CA PRO A 72 15.77 -15.01 7.79
C PRO A 72 15.16 -13.95 6.85
N ALA A 73 15.97 -13.32 6.02
CA ALA A 73 15.52 -12.32 5.07
C ALA A 73 14.46 -12.85 4.08
N ARG A 74 14.63 -14.09 3.60
CA ARG A 74 13.63 -14.74 2.73
C ARG A 74 12.34 -15.05 3.48
N ARG A 75 12.43 -15.42 4.76
CA ARG A 75 11.23 -15.65 5.60
C ARG A 75 10.50 -14.35 5.88
N LEU A 76 11.19 -13.27 6.24
CA LEU A 76 10.61 -11.94 6.41
C LEU A 76 9.92 -11.46 5.12
N ARG A 77 10.52 -11.70 3.96
CA ARG A 77 9.88 -11.40 2.68
C ARG A 77 8.52 -12.11 2.52
N LEU A 78 8.41 -13.37 2.93
CA LEU A 78 7.13 -14.10 2.89
C LEU A 78 6.10 -13.50 3.87
N HIS A 79 6.54 -13.03 5.04
CA HIS A 79 5.66 -12.32 5.97
C HIS A 79 5.17 -10.99 5.38
N ARG A 80 6.03 -10.22 4.74
CA ARG A 80 5.64 -8.98 4.03
C ARG A 80 4.59 -9.23 2.97
N ILE A 81 4.80 -10.24 2.14
CA ILE A 81 3.83 -10.63 1.11
C ILE A 81 2.51 -11.02 1.76
N ALA A 82 2.51 -11.84 2.80
CA ALA A 82 1.29 -12.26 3.49
C ALA A 82 0.55 -11.09 4.14
N GLN A 83 1.24 -10.14 4.76
CA GLN A 83 0.64 -8.91 5.29
C GLN A 83 0.00 -8.09 4.17
N THR A 84 0.71 -7.90 3.06
CA THR A 84 0.19 -7.16 1.92
C THR A 84 -1.09 -7.80 1.35
N TYR A 85 -1.11 -9.13 1.22
CA TYR A 85 -2.31 -9.83 0.78
C TYR A 85 -3.51 -9.61 1.70
N VAL A 86 -3.29 -9.63 3.03
CA VAL A 86 -4.36 -9.34 4.00
C VAL A 86 -4.84 -7.89 3.90
N THR A 87 -3.92 -6.93 3.78
CA THR A 87 -4.27 -5.52 3.58
C THR A 87 -5.10 -5.32 2.30
N MET A 88 -4.67 -5.91 1.19
CA MET A 88 -5.38 -5.82 -0.09
C MET A 88 -6.77 -6.47 -0.02
N LEU A 89 -6.87 -7.67 0.57
CA LEU A 89 -8.14 -8.39 0.72
C LEU A 89 -9.13 -7.59 1.56
N ASN A 90 -8.68 -7.07 2.71
CA ASN A 90 -9.55 -6.31 3.61
C ASN A 90 -9.96 -4.95 3.03
N ALA A 91 -9.13 -4.37 2.16
CA ALA A 91 -9.48 -3.19 1.37
C ALA A 91 -10.39 -3.50 0.15
N GLY A 92 -10.87 -4.73 0.02
CA GLY A 92 -11.83 -5.11 -1.02
C GLY A 92 -11.22 -5.26 -2.43
N THR A 93 -9.90 -5.43 -2.55
CA THR A 93 -9.27 -5.63 -3.86
C THR A 93 -9.31 -7.10 -4.28
N ALA A 94 -9.47 -7.38 -5.58
CA ALA A 94 -9.32 -8.72 -6.12
C ALA A 94 -7.86 -9.18 -5.98
N ILE A 95 -7.62 -10.27 -5.24
CA ILE A 95 -6.26 -10.78 -4.99
C ILE A 95 -5.98 -12.10 -5.71
N TYR A 96 -7.01 -12.88 -5.99
CA TYR A 96 -6.85 -14.17 -6.66
C TYR A 96 -6.86 -14.03 -8.18
N ARG A 97 -6.12 -14.90 -8.84
CA ARG A 97 -5.89 -14.83 -10.29
C ARG A 97 -7.16 -15.04 -11.11
N ASP A 98 -8.10 -15.83 -10.62
CA ASP A 98 -9.41 -16.09 -11.21
C ASP A 98 -10.41 -14.93 -11.08
N GLU A 99 -10.13 -13.97 -10.19
CA GLU A 99 -10.99 -12.80 -9.89
C GLU A 99 -10.56 -11.52 -10.63
N LYS A 100 -9.45 -11.55 -11.35
CA LYS A 100 -8.84 -10.38 -11.98
C LYS A 100 -8.36 -10.63 -13.40
N PRO A 101 -8.36 -9.61 -14.28
CA PRO A 101 -7.92 -9.79 -15.65
C PRO A 101 -6.41 -10.11 -15.75
N PRO A 102 -5.99 -10.91 -16.76
CA PRO A 102 -4.59 -11.29 -16.96
C PRO A 102 -3.79 -10.14 -17.59
N VAL A 103 -3.33 -9.21 -16.78
CA VAL A 103 -2.59 -8.00 -17.22
C VAL A 103 -1.11 -8.30 -17.53
N PHE A 104 -0.48 -9.15 -16.72
CA PHE A 104 0.95 -9.47 -16.84
C PHE A 104 1.14 -10.73 -17.67
N VAL A 105 0.75 -10.69 -18.95
CA VAL A 105 0.85 -11.84 -19.84
C VAL A 105 2.03 -11.72 -20.81
N PRO A 106 2.80 -12.81 -21.06
CA PRO A 106 3.83 -12.83 -22.08
C PRO A 106 3.23 -12.74 -23.50
N GLY A 107 3.94 -12.10 -24.42
CA GLY A 107 3.66 -12.21 -25.85
C GLY A 107 2.77 -11.12 -26.45
N GLY A 108 2.61 -9.98 -25.82
CA GLY A 108 2.12 -8.77 -26.50
C GLY A 108 0.61 -8.70 -26.74
N SER A 109 -0.20 -9.48 -26.03
CA SER A 109 -1.64 -9.23 -25.98
C SER A 109 -1.86 -7.89 -25.28
N SER A 110 -2.72 -7.04 -25.83
CA SER A 110 -3.10 -5.79 -25.15
C SER A 110 -3.62 -6.12 -23.75
N PRO A 111 -3.12 -5.46 -22.71
CA PRO A 111 -3.59 -5.75 -21.36
C PRO A 111 -5.09 -5.51 -21.27
N CYS A 112 -5.81 -6.43 -20.62
CA CYS A 112 -7.23 -6.25 -20.36
C CYS A 112 -7.47 -5.01 -19.51
N ARG A 113 -8.57 -4.32 -19.75
CA ARG A 113 -8.97 -3.16 -18.94
C ARG A 113 -9.26 -3.58 -17.50
N ILE A 114 -8.83 -2.77 -16.57
CA ILE A 114 -9.15 -2.92 -15.14
C ILE A 114 -10.47 -2.21 -14.86
N GLU A 115 -11.47 -2.95 -14.44
CA GLU A 115 -12.80 -2.43 -14.10
C GLU A 115 -13.01 -2.29 -12.59
N SER A 116 -12.26 -3.04 -11.81
CA SER A 116 -12.28 -3.00 -10.33
C SER A 116 -10.87 -3.10 -9.77
N PRO A 117 -10.62 -2.64 -8.54
CA PRO A 117 -9.31 -2.70 -7.92
C PRO A 117 -8.77 -4.14 -7.86
N ALA A 118 -7.55 -4.36 -8.36
CA ALA A 118 -6.92 -5.67 -8.45
C ALA A 118 -5.44 -5.61 -8.06
N PHE A 119 -5.03 -6.48 -7.14
CA PHE A 119 -3.65 -6.59 -6.70
C PHE A 119 -2.94 -7.75 -7.40
N TYR A 120 -1.78 -7.48 -7.97
CA TYR A 120 -0.91 -8.44 -8.63
C TYR A 120 0.39 -8.57 -7.84
N ASP A 121 0.70 -9.77 -7.38
CA ASP A 121 1.92 -9.99 -6.61
C ASP A 121 3.19 -9.95 -7.49
N SER A 122 4.34 -9.90 -6.85
CA SER A 122 5.63 -9.85 -7.55
C SER A 122 5.95 -11.11 -8.38
N ARG A 123 5.20 -12.21 -8.23
CA ARG A 123 5.35 -13.42 -9.06
C ARG A 123 4.59 -13.26 -10.37
N GLU A 124 3.36 -12.74 -10.29
CA GLU A 124 2.52 -12.45 -11.46
C GLU A 124 3.20 -11.38 -12.34
N MET A 125 3.71 -10.31 -11.71
CA MET A 125 4.48 -9.28 -12.43
C MET A 125 5.69 -9.83 -13.18
N LYS A 126 6.35 -10.86 -12.64
CA LYS A 126 7.52 -11.50 -13.29
C LYS A 126 7.17 -12.37 -14.49
N GLU A 127 5.93 -12.74 -14.67
CA GLU A 127 5.51 -13.47 -15.89
C GLU A 127 5.68 -12.60 -17.14
N LEU A 128 5.44 -11.28 -17.04
CA LEU A 128 5.66 -10.34 -18.16
C LEU A 128 7.15 -10.07 -18.43
N SER A 129 8.01 -10.23 -17.41
CA SER A 129 9.39 -9.72 -17.45
C SER A 129 10.38 -10.62 -18.18
N LEU A 130 9.96 -11.45 -19.13
CA LEU A 130 10.80 -12.53 -19.62
C LEU A 130 12.03 -12.10 -20.42
N GLU A 131 12.04 -10.94 -21.10
CA GLU A 131 13.21 -10.59 -21.93
C GLU A 131 13.64 -9.12 -21.90
N MET A 132 12.73 -8.16 -21.74
CA MET A 132 13.05 -6.73 -21.89
C MET A 132 13.24 -5.97 -20.57
N ILE A 133 12.47 -6.29 -19.52
CA ILE A 133 12.52 -5.57 -18.24
C ILE A 133 12.60 -6.57 -17.08
N LYS A 134 13.81 -6.85 -16.61
CA LYS A 134 14.02 -7.72 -15.45
C LYS A 134 13.79 -6.95 -14.15
N VAL A 135 12.65 -7.18 -13.49
CA VAL A 135 12.31 -6.60 -12.18
C VAL A 135 12.87 -7.45 -11.02
N HIS A 136 13.88 -8.27 -11.29
CA HIS A 136 14.54 -9.06 -10.26
C HIS A 136 15.32 -8.18 -9.31
N GLY A 137 15.07 -8.36 -8.00
CA GLY A 137 15.73 -7.57 -6.95
C GLY A 137 14.96 -6.34 -6.49
N SER A 138 13.86 -5.96 -7.17
CA SER A 138 12.96 -4.92 -6.70
C SER A 138 12.40 -5.23 -5.30
N ARG A 139 12.19 -4.19 -4.53
CA ARG A 139 11.52 -4.24 -3.23
C ARG A 139 9.99 -4.27 -3.35
N MET A 140 9.46 -4.04 -4.56
CA MET A 140 8.02 -4.19 -4.79
C MET A 140 7.55 -5.57 -4.35
N VAL A 141 6.50 -5.60 -3.54
CA VAL A 141 5.78 -6.83 -3.18
C VAL A 141 4.71 -7.16 -4.22
N GLY A 142 4.27 -6.16 -4.98
CA GLY A 142 3.29 -6.27 -6.05
C GLY A 142 2.93 -4.92 -6.64
N SER A 143 1.86 -4.89 -7.42
CA SER A 143 1.22 -3.69 -7.93
C SER A 143 -0.29 -3.74 -7.68
N LEU A 144 -0.88 -2.61 -7.36
CA LEU A 144 -2.33 -2.42 -7.30
C LEU A 144 -2.74 -1.61 -8.52
N LEU A 145 -3.68 -2.15 -9.29
CA LEU A 145 -4.26 -1.47 -10.44
C LEU A 145 -5.74 -1.19 -10.13
N THR A 146 -6.15 0.04 -10.39
CA THR A 146 -7.54 0.48 -10.31
C THR A 146 -7.98 1.01 -11.69
N PRO A 147 -9.26 1.27 -11.90
CA PRO A 147 -9.71 1.89 -13.16
C PRO A 147 -8.98 3.19 -13.49
N SER A 148 -8.60 3.98 -12.49
CA SER A 148 -8.00 5.32 -12.65
C SER A 148 -6.50 5.36 -12.39
N HIS A 149 -5.95 4.53 -11.49
CA HIS A 149 -4.57 4.61 -11.01
C HIS A 149 -3.82 3.29 -11.09
N THR A 150 -2.50 3.39 -11.07
CA THR A 150 -1.58 2.25 -11.00
C THR A 150 -0.56 2.51 -9.90
N PHE A 151 -0.47 1.61 -8.92
CA PHE A 151 0.39 1.76 -7.77
C PHE A 151 1.47 0.68 -7.74
N ALA A 152 2.72 1.09 -7.49
CA ALA A 152 3.79 0.21 -7.06
C ALA A 152 3.67 -0.01 -5.54
N VAL A 153 3.55 -1.25 -5.08
CA VAL A 153 3.31 -1.57 -3.68
C VAL A 153 4.57 -2.10 -3.01
N PHE A 154 4.95 -1.46 -1.92
CA PHE A 154 6.08 -1.82 -1.06
C PHE A 154 5.58 -2.16 0.34
N ASN A 155 6.33 -2.98 1.09
CA ASN A 155 6.04 -3.26 2.48
C ASN A 155 7.35 -3.30 3.28
N GLY A 156 7.54 -2.32 4.16
CA GLY A 156 8.70 -2.18 5.04
C GLY A 156 8.59 -3.01 6.32
N MET A 157 7.38 -3.37 6.75
CA MET A 157 7.06 -3.85 8.09
C MET A 157 7.45 -2.79 9.14
N ASP A 158 8.39 -3.12 10.03
CA ASP A 158 8.91 -2.27 11.11
C ASP A 158 10.20 -1.51 10.74
N ALA A 159 10.67 -1.63 9.51
CA ALA A 159 11.93 -1.04 9.06
C ALA A 159 11.75 -0.09 7.88
N VAL A 160 12.58 0.93 7.82
CA VAL A 160 12.72 1.79 6.65
C VAL A 160 13.28 0.96 5.50
N PRO A 161 12.58 0.86 4.37
CA PRO A 161 13.07 0.08 3.23
C PRO A 161 14.21 0.81 2.54
N THR A 162 15.24 0.07 2.15
CA THR A 162 16.30 0.56 1.25
C THR A 162 15.98 0.16 -0.18
N PHE A 163 16.07 1.09 -1.11
CA PHE A 163 15.69 0.91 -2.50
C PHE A 163 16.91 0.89 -3.43
N ALA A 164 16.89 -0.01 -4.40
CA ALA A 164 17.84 -0.01 -5.50
C ALA A 164 17.24 0.78 -6.67
N MET A 165 17.52 2.08 -6.74
CA MET A 165 16.85 3.03 -7.65
C MET A 165 16.71 2.53 -9.08
N GLN A 166 17.77 2.02 -9.68
CA GLN A 166 17.73 1.51 -11.07
C GLN A 166 16.76 0.32 -11.25
N ILE A 167 16.60 -0.52 -10.23
CA ILE A 167 15.72 -1.68 -10.29
C ILE A 167 14.28 -1.24 -10.09
N GLU A 168 14.03 -0.31 -9.16
CA GLU A 168 12.69 0.24 -8.92
C GLU A 168 12.20 1.04 -10.13
N GLN A 169 13.07 1.79 -10.80
CA GLN A 169 12.75 2.48 -12.05
C GLN A 169 12.29 1.52 -13.17
N ARG A 170 12.87 0.33 -13.26
CA ARG A 170 12.41 -0.69 -14.24
C ARG A 170 10.98 -1.14 -13.93
N GLY A 171 10.68 -1.39 -12.66
CA GLY A 171 9.33 -1.74 -12.24
C GLY A 171 8.32 -0.63 -12.55
N LYS A 172 8.69 0.62 -12.29
CA LYS A 172 7.90 1.80 -12.62
C LYS A 172 7.61 1.90 -14.12
N ILE A 173 8.64 1.79 -14.98
CA ILE A 173 8.50 1.80 -16.45
C ILE A 173 7.56 0.67 -16.91
N MET A 174 7.67 -0.51 -16.34
CA MET A 174 6.77 -1.62 -16.65
C MET A 174 5.31 -1.26 -16.34
N LEU A 175 5.02 -0.70 -15.17
CA LEU A 175 3.68 -0.29 -14.78
C LEU A 175 3.15 0.86 -15.67
N GLN A 176 4.01 1.81 -16.03
CA GLN A 176 3.68 2.89 -16.95
C GLN A 176 3.29 2.36 -18.33
N ASN A 177 4.05 1.39 -18.87
CA ASN A 177 3.74 0.74 -20.14
C ASN A 177 2.42 -0.03 -20.10
N ILE A 178 2.12 -0.72 -19.00
CA ILE A 178 0.83 -1.40 -18.80
C ILE A 178 -0.31 -0.38 -18.83
N ARG A 179 -0.16 0.73 -18.10
CA ARG A 179 -1.18 1.77 -18.06
C ARG A 179 -1.39 2.41 -19.44
N TYR A 180 -0.30 2.72 -20.13
CA TYR A 180 -0.36 3.21 -21.50
C TYR A 180 -1.10 2.26 -22.46
N ALA A 181 -0.80 0.97 -22.38
CA ALA A 181 -1.47 -0.03 -23.21
C ALA A 181 -2.98 -0.16 -22.92
N GLN A 182 -3.40 0.11 -21.67
CA GLN A 182 -4.81 0.06 -21.27
C GLN A 182 -5.60 1.33 -21.65
N THR A 183 -4.96 2.50 -21.58
CA THR A 183 -5.66 3.79 -21.67
C THR A 183 -5.24 4.65 -22.86
N GLY A 184 -4.13 4.33 -23.53
CA GLY A 184 -3.52 5.18 -24.57
C GLY A 184 -2.83 6.44 -24.01
N VAL A 185 -2.82 6.63 -22.67
CA VAL A 185 -2.24 7.80 -22.02
C VAL A 185 -1.12 7.36 -21.09
N SER A 186 0.03 8.03 -21.18
CA SER A 186 1.16 7.77 -20.29
C SER A 186 0.94 8.49 -18.96
N HIS A 187 0.83 7.72 -17.88
CA HIS A 187 0.79 8.23 -16.52
C HIS A 187 1.95 7.66 -15.70
N THR A 188 2.54 8.49 -14.87
CA THR A 188 3.50 8.03 -13.87
C THR A 188 2.75 7.20 -12.84
N PRO A 189 3.19 5.97 -12.54
CA PRO A 189 2.58 5.20 -11.46
C PRO A 189 2.83 5.85 -10.12
N ASP A 190 1.87 5.70 -9.21
CA ASP A 190 2.01 6.11 -7.82
C ASP A 190 2.68 5.01 -6.99
N GLY A 191 3.14 5.35 -5.79
CA GLY A 191 3.70 4.42 -4.83
C GLY A 191 2.81 4.24 -3.61
N ILE A 192 2.82 3.04 -3.03
CA ILE A 192 2.25 2.75 -1.71
C ILE A 192 3.31 2.06 -0.87
N LEU A 193 3.61 2.62 0.30
CA LEU A 193 4.44 1.98 1.31
C LEU A 193 3.59 1.56 2.49
N LEU A 194 3.49 0.25 2.70
CA LEU A 194 2.90 -0.35 3.88
C LEU A 194 3.94 -0.49 5.00
N SER A 195 3.57 -0.14 6.24
CA SER A 195 4.45 -0.29 7.40
C SER A 195 3.66 -0.70 8.66
N ASP A 196 4.34 -1.35 9.60
CA ASP A 196 3.74 -1.72 10.90
C ASP A 196 3.81 -0.54 11.90
N GLN A 197 4.57 0.52 11.59
CA GLN A 197 4.84 1.64 12.50
C GLN A 197 4.80 3.00 11.79
N GLY A 198 4.05 3.94 12.35
CA GLY A 198 4.00 5.33 11.87
C GLY A 198 5.36 6.04 11.91
N ALA A 199 6.23 5.69 12.85
CA ALA A 199 7.58 6.23 12.98
C ALA A 199 8.47 6.04 11.72
N VAL A 200 8.17 5.04 10.89
CA VAL A 200 8.86 4.85 9.60
C VAL A 200 8.61 6.03 8.67
N MET A 201 7.42 6.62 8.68
CA MET A 201 7.09 7.82 7.91
C MET A 201 7.97 9.00 8.33
N THR A 202 8.10 9.23 9.62
CA THR A 202 8.94 10.32 10.17
C THR A 202 10.40 10.15 9.74
N THR A 203 10.95 8.94 9.89
CA THR A 203 12.32 8.64 9.48
C THR A 203 12.54 8.86 7.99
N LEU A 204 11.59 8.47 7.13
CA LEU A 204 11.69 8.70 5.68
C LEU A 204 11.72 10.18 5.32
N LEU A 205 10.90 11.00 5.98
CA LEU A 205 10.87 12.45 5.76
C LEU A 205 12.14 13.15 6.28
N GLU A 206 12.69 12.72 7.40
CA GLU A 206 13.98 13.19 7.92
C GLU A 206 15.14 12.79 6.99
N ASP A 207 15.16 11.55 6.51
CA ASP A 207 16.16 11.07 5.56
C ASP A 207 16.06 11.80 4.21
N ALA A 208 14.87 12.21 3.78
CA ALA A 208 14.68 13.04 2.60
C ALA A 208 15.34 14.42 2.76
N LYS A 209 15.28 15.05 3.95
CA LYS A 209 15.99 16.30 4.25
C LYS A 209 17.51 16.17 4.12
N THR A 210 18.06 15.01 4.43
CA THR A 210 19.51 14.74 4.38
C THR A 210 19.98 14.10 3.07
N TYR A 211 19.09 13.97 2.08
CA TYR A 211 19.39 13.40 0.76
C TYR A 211 20.01 11.98 0.80
N LYS A 212 19.56 11.13 1.71
CA LYS A 212 19.98 9.73 1.74
C LYS A 212 19.38 8.96 0.55
N LYS A 213 20.18 8.78 -0.49
CA LYS A 213 19.76 8.19 -1.78
C LYS A 213 19.23 6.74 -1.67
N GLU A 214 19.66 5.99 -0.68
CA GLU A 214 19.16 4.64 -0.41
C GLU A 214 17.72 4.59 0.10
N HIS A 215 17.24 5.71 0.66
CA HIS A 215 15.87 5.87 1.09
C HIS A 215 15.16 6.78 0.10
N PHE A 216 14.56 6.25 -0.89
CA PHE A 216 13.77 6.82 -1.96
C PHE A 216 13.55 8.34 -1.85
N LEU A 217 14.30 9.12 -2.63
CA LEU A 217 14.12 10.58 -2.66
C LEU A 217 12.78 10.90 -3.30
N PHE A 218 11.92 11.55 -2.55
CA PHE A 218 10.61 11.99 -3.02
C PHE A 218 10.76 13.01 -4.15
N GLY A 219 10.03 12.78 -5.25
CA GLY A 219 10.03 13.65 -6.42
C GLY A 219 10.79 13.13 -7.64
N GLU A 220 11.70 12.18 -7.49
CA GLU A 220 12.42 11.60 -8.63
C GLU A 220 11.77 10.35 -9.23
N GLY A 221 10.84 9.74 -8.50
CA GLY A 221 10.30 8.43 -8.86
C GLY A 221 8.79 8.36 -9.04
N TYR A 222 8.01 8.95 -8.18
CA TYR A 222 6.56 8.86 -8.13
C TYR A 222 5.94 10.26 -7.99
N GLU A 223 4.79 10.46 -8.62
CA GLU A 223 4.03 11.69 -8.45
C GLU A 223 3.42 11.75 -7.05
N HIS A 224 2.83 10.64 -6.62
CA HIS A 224 2.33 10.41 -5.28
C HIS A 224 2.98 9.17 -4.66
N PHE A 225 3.26 9.23 -3.37
CA PHE A 225 3.83 8.10 -2.63
C PHE A 225 3.17 8.02 -1.25
N TYR A 226 2.13 7.20 -1.16
CA TYR A 226 1.28 7.09 0.01
C TYR A 226 1.90 6.20 1.08
N PHE A 227 1.84 6.64 2.33
CA PHE A 227 2.23 5.85 3.49
C PHE A 227 1.00 5.32 4.20
N LEU A 228 0.90 3.99 4.34
CA LEU A 228 -0.23 3.33 4.99
C LEU A 228 0.27 2.34 6.05
N THR A 229 -0.49 2.18 7.13
CA THR A 229 -0.16 1.20 8.17
C THR A 229 -0.69 -0.20 7.82
N ASN A 230 -0.04 -1.26 8.34
CA ASN A 230 -0.49 -2.65 8.19
C ASN A 230 -1.55 -3.02 9.24
N ASP A 231 -2.60 -2.24 9.35
CA ASP A 231 -3.71 -2.41 10.30
C ASP A 231 -5.04 -2.01 9.66
N TYR A 232 -6.09 -1.98 10.47
CA TYR A 232 -7.43 -1.60 10.04
C TYR A 232 -7.50 -0.19 9.42
N HIS A 233 -6.79 0.77 10.01
CA HIS A 233 -6.75 2.14 9.48
C HIS A 233 -6.11 2.18 8.09
N GLY A 234 -4.95 1.51 7.92
CA GLY A 234 -4.31 1.44 6.61
C GLY A 234 -5.13 0.67 5.57
N GLU A 235 -5.92 -0.32 5.97
CA GLU A 235 -6.88 -1.02 5.10
C GLU A 235 -7.96 -0.07 4.60
N THR A 236 -8.51 0.77 5.49
CA THR A 236 -9.51 1.78 5.15
C THR A 236 -8.92 2.87 4.24
N LEU A 237 -7.70 3.35 4.52
CA LEU A 237 -7.03 4.31 3.65
C LEU A 237 -6.72 3.73 2.26
N LEU A 238 -6.33 2.46 2.20
CA LEU A 238 -6.15 1.76 0.94
C LEU A 238 -7.46 1.64 0.15
N TRP A 239 -8.55 1.35 0.84
CA TRP A 239 -9.88 1.35 0.24
C TRP A 239 -10.22 2.73 -0.35
N LEU A 240 -9.94 3.84 0.36
CA LEU A 240 -10.11 5.19 -0.17
C LEU A 240 -9.32 5.42 -1.47
N LEU A 241 -8.07 4.95 -1.54
CA LEU A 241 -7.27 5.04 -2.77
C LEU A 241 -7.86 4.24 -3.94
N CYS A 242 -8.61 3.18 -3.64
CA CYS A 242 -9.31 2.40 -4.65
C CYS A 242 -10.59 3.07 -5.18
N TYR A 243 -11.18 3.98 -4.39
CA TYR A 243 -12.47 4.62 -4.67
C TYR A 243 -12.36 6.15 -4.56
N PRO A 244 -11.70 6.81 -5.53
CA PRO A 244 -11.39 8.25 -5.48
C PRO A 244 -12.63 9.16 -5.42
N GLU A 245 -13.81 8.67 -5.81
CA GLU A 245 -15.07 9.39 -5.68
C GLU A 245 -15.43 9.68 -4.21
N ILE A 246 -15.05 8.80 -3.28
CA ILE A 246 -15.25 9.00 -1.84
C ILE A 246 -14.32 10.09 -1.31
N ILE A 247 -13.08 10.12 -1.80
CA ILE A 247 -12.14 11.21 -1.50
C ILE A 247 -12.72 12.54 -1.97
N GLY A 248 -13.29 12.57 -3.16
CA GLY A 248 -13.97 13.77 -3.71
C GLY A 248 -15.13 14.24 -2.82
N GLN A 249 -15.95 13.32 -2.31
CA GLN A 249 -17.04 13.64 -1.38
C GLN A 249 -16.51 14.16 -0.02
N LEU A 250 -15.49 13.54 0.53
CA LEU A 250 -14.85 13.99 1.77
C LEU A 250 -14.27 15.40 1.60
N ASN A 251 -13.53 15.65 0.51
CA ASN A 251 -12.98 16.96 0.21
C ASN A 251 -14.08 18.03 0.05
N ALA A 252 -15.14 17.70 -0.66
CA ALA A 252 -16.26 18.63 -0.85
C ALA A 252 -16.94 19.00 0.49
N MET A 253 -17.03 18.05 1.41
CA MET A 253 -17.55 18.27 2.75
C MET A 253 -16.63 19.19 3.57
N LEU A 254 -15.33 18.91 3.59
CA LEU A 254 -14.35 19.72 4.31
C LEU A 254 -14.28 21.16 3.79
N LEU A 255 -14.40 21.35 2.48
CA LEU A 255 -14.41 22.69 1.85
C LEU A 255 -15.69 23.49 2.12
N GLN A 256 -16.73 22.93 2.73
CA GLN A 256 -17.88 23.70 3.20
C GLN A 256 -17.56 24.57 4.43
N GLU A 257 -16.57 24.11 5.23
CA GLU A 257 -16.16 24.77 6.48
C GLU A 257 -14.83 25.52 6.36
N LEU A 258 -14.14 25.40 5.22
CA LEU A 258 -12.82 25.96 4.98
C LEU A 258 -12.82 26.90 3.77
N GLN A 259 -11.87 27.81 3.74
CA GLN A 259 -11.65 28.68 2.56
C GLN A 259 -11.05 27.85 1.41
N PRO A 260 -11.47 28.08 0.15
CA PRO A 260 -10.93 27.37 -1.00
C PRO A 260 -9.42 27.63 -1.18
N PRO A 261 -8.69 26.70 -1.83
CA PRO A 261 -7.26 26.86 -2.09
C PRO A 261 -6.97 28.07 -2.97
N CYS A 262 -5.81 28.69 -2.80
CA CYS A 262 -5.34 29.75 -3.70
C CYS A 262 -4.62 29.14 -4.90
N ARG A 263 -5.13 29.38 -6.12
CA ARG A 263 -4.58 28.83 -7.37
C ARG A 263 -3.15 29.29 -7.69
N ASN A 264 -2.74 30.45 -7.20
CA ASN A 264 -1.42 31.04 -7.43
C ASN A 264 -0.57 31.07 -6.14
N ALA A 265 -0.80 30.17 -5.21
CA ALA A 265 -0.04 30.12 -3.97
C ALA A 265 1.38 29.58 -4.21
N PHE A 266 2.36 30.13 -3.52
CA PHE A 266 3.73 29.60 -3.47
C PHE A 266 3.80 28.23 -2.77
N ILE A 267 2.78 27.89 -1.96
CA ILE A 267 2.65 26.65 -1.23
C ILE A 267 1.45 25.91 -1.76
N GLU A 268 1.67 24.67 -2.23
CA GLU A 268 0.58 23.76 -2.63
C GLU A 268 -0.32 23.50 -1.41
N ASN A 269 -1.64 23.74 -1.55
CA ASN A 269 -2.60 23.58 -0.45
C ASN A 269 -3.95 23.12 -0.98
N ASP A 270 -4.74 22.44 -0.13
CA ASP A 270 -6.08 21.97 -0.45
C ASP A 270 -7.17 22.92 0.05
N ALA A 271 -6.85 23.73 1.07
CA ALA A 271 -7.75 24.73 1.64
C ALA A 271 -6.93 25.83 2.35
N ARG A 272 -7.64 26.79 2.93
CA ARG A 272 -7.05 27.83 3.80
C ARG A 272 -7.89 28.01 5.06
N THR A 273 -7.26 28.43 6.14
CA THR A 273 -7.93 28.92 7.34
C THR A 273 -8.60 30.27 7.09
N ASP A 274 -9.45 30.74 7.96
CA ASP A 274 -10.05 32.10 7.91
C ASP A 274 -8.97 33.20 7.90
N ALA A 275 -7.84 32.95 8.56
CA ALA A 275 -6.68 33.85 8.54
C ALA A 275 -5.84 33.75 7.25
N GLY A 276 -6.23 32.91 6.29
CA GLY A 276 -5.56 32.75 5.00
C GLY A 276 -4.35 31.80 5.03
N ALA A 277 -4.06 31.13 6.14
CA ALA A 277 -2.96 30.15 6.23
C ALA A 277 -3.28 28.90 5.40
N PRO A 278 -2.28 28.33 4.67
CA PRO A 278 -2.51 27.14 3.84
C PRO A 278 -2.77 25.90 4.69
N ILE A 279 -3.69 25.06 4.24
CA ILE A 279 -4.04 23.76 4.83
C ILE A 279 -3.71 22.65 3.82
N LEU A 280 -2.96 21.63 4.26
CA LEU A 280 -2.74 20.39 3.53
C LEU A 280 -3.68 19.29 4.05
N PHE A 281 -4.46 18.66 3.18
CA PHE A 281 -5.22 17.45 3.52
C PHE A 281 -4.27 16.24 3.51
N CYS A 282 -3.96 15.71 4.70
CA CYS A 282 -3.01 14.63 4.92
C CYS A 282 -3.67 13.38 5.52
N TYR A 283 -5.00 13.25 5.41
CA TYR A 283 -5.70 12.03 5.81
C TYR A 283 -5.32 10.82 4.94
N LEU A 284 -4.85 11.04 3.70
CA LEU A 284 -4.06 10.11 2.91
C LEU A 284 -2.63 10.63 2.86
N PRO A 285 -1.70 10.13 3.71
CA PRO A 285 -0.36 10.67 3.81
C PRO A 285 0.45 10.44 2.53
N ASP A 286 0.49 11.44 1.67
CA ASP A 286 1.32 11.52 0.47
C ASP A 286 2.67 12.15 0.85
N LEU A 287 3.70 11.34 0.93
CA LEU A 287 5.01 11.76 1.42
C LEU A 287 5.66 12.89 0.60
N PRO A 288 5.66 12.85 -0.76
CA PRO A 288 6.11 13.97 -1.58
C PRO A 288 5.40 15.29 -1.29
N ARG A 289 4.08 15.28 -1.22
CA ARG A 289 3.29 16.49 -0.92
C ARG A 289 3.56 17.00 0.49
N LEU A 290 3.57 16.11 1.47
CA LEU A 290 3.84 16.45 2.86
C LEU A 290 5.24 17.05 3.01
N PHE A 291 6.25 16.46 2.37
CA PHE A 291 7.62 16.97 2.39
C PHE A 291 7.72 18.38 1.77
N ARG A 292 7.12 18.58 0.59
CA ARG A 292 7.10 19.88 -0.10
C ARG A 292 6.39 20.94 0.74
N PHE A 293 5.23 20.61 1.32
CA PHE A 293 4.45 21.51 2.15
C PHE A 293 5.23 21.97 3.38
N LEU A 294 5.77 21.04 4.16
CA LEU A 294 6.57 21.35 5.36
C LEU A 294 7.82 22.16 5.02
N SER A 295 8.54 21.79 3.96
CA SER A 295 9.74 22.49 3.52
C SER A 295 9.42 23.93 3.04
N ALA A 296 8.30 24.14 2.35
CA ALA A 296 7.88 25.45 1.90
C ALA A 296 7.47 26.37 3.05
N LEU A 297 6.74 25.84 4.06
CA LEU A 297 6.41 26.58 5.27
C LEU A 297 7.66 27.02 6.03
N GLU A 298 8.63 26.11 6.14
CA GLU A 298 9.91 26.40 6.80
C GLU A 298 10.70 27.48 6.04
N LEU A 299 10.85 27.33 4.72
CA LEU A 299 11.58 28.26 3.86
C LEU A 299 10.97 29.67 3.86
N LEU A 300 9.65 29.76 3.73
CA LEU A 300 8.91 31.02 3.66
C LEU A 300 8.57 31.61 5.02
N GLN A 301 8.95 30.93 6.12
CA GLN A 301 8.66 31.32 7.49
C GLN A 301 7.16 31.54 7.76
N MET A 302 6.30 30.82 7.03
CA MET A 302 4.85 30.91 7.11
C MET A 302 4.26 29.92 8.11
N LYS A 303 3.09 30.24 8.65
CA LYS A 303 2.25 29.30 9.40
C LYS A 303 1.34 28.55 8.42
N GLY A 304 1.05 27.29 8.72
CA GLY A 304 0.11 26.47 7.98
C GLY A 304 -0.55 25.42 8.88
N ALA A 305 -1.46 24.65 8.31
CA ALA A 305 -2.11 23.56 9.02
C ALA A 305 -2.06 22.26 8.22
N ILE A 306 -2.07 21.14 8.93
CA ILE A 306 -2.24 19.80 8.37
C ILE A 306 -3.55 19.23 8.91
N LEU A 307 -4.43 18.78 8.01
CA LEU A 307 -5.67 18.13 8.36
C LEU A 307 -5.52 16.61 8.14
N CYS A 308 -5.68 15.83 9.20
CA CYS A 308 -5.52 14.37 9.17
C CYS A 308 -6.60 13.68 10.00
N PHE A 309 -6.67 12.36 9.96
CA PHE A 309 -7.47 11.62 10.92
C PHE A 309 -6.82 11.64 12.32
N ASP A 310 -7.64 11.54 13.37
CA ASP A 310 -7.22 11.55 14.76
C ASP A 310 -6.15 10.49 15.09
N PHE A 311 -6.27 9.27 14.57
CA PHE A 311 -5.28 8.20 14.76
C PHE A 311 -3.92 8.49 14.13
N GLN A 312 -3.82 9.44 13.19
CA GLN A 312 -2.56 9.83 12.52
C GLN A 312 -1.83 10.95 13.28
N ALA A 313 -2.53 11.64 14.18
CA ALA A 313 -2.06 12.86 14.82
C ALA A 313 -0.71 12.66 15.54
N ASP A 314 -0.53 11.58 16.29
CA ASP A 314 0.71 11.34 17.03
C ASP A 314 1.94 11.14 16.11
N ALA A 315 1.76 10.44 14.98
CA ALA A 315 2.84 10.25 14.02
C ALA A 315 3.20 11.56 13.29
N LEU A 316 2.20 12.39 12.96
CA LEU A 316 2.41 13.67 12.27
C LEU A 316 2.93 14.77 13.20
N ARG A 317 2.57 14.74 14.49
CA ARG A 317 2.98 15.75 15.47
C ARG A 317 4.48 15.89 15.58
N SER A 318 5.23 14.80 15.46
CA SER A 318 6.69 14.84 15.48
C SER A 318 7.31 15.58 14.29
N LEU A 319 6.56 15.75 13.19
CA LEU A 319 6.97 16.47 11.99
C LEU A 319 6.55 17.94 12.02
N CYS A 320 5.57 18.29 12.85
CA CYS A 320 5.04 19.64 13.00
C CYS A 320 5.93 20.43 13.98
N GLY A 321 6.65 21.43 13.48
CA GLY A 321 7.27 22.43 14.33
C GLY A 321 6.23 23.47 14.81
N ASP A 322 6.68 24.51 15.50
CA ASP A 322 5.83 25.57 16.07
C ASP A 322 4.96 26.33 15.05
N LYS A 323 5.22 26.14 13.75
CA LYS A 323 4.52 26.83 12.65
C LYS A 323 3.40 26.02 12.02
N VAL A 324 3.28 24.73 12.37
CA VAL A 324 2.31 23.84 11.76
C VAL A 324 1.27 23.41 12.78
N GLU A 325 0.04 23.88 12.58
CA GLU A 325 -1.11 23.45 13.36
C GLU A 325 -1.60 22.08 12.84
N LEU A 326 -1.88 21.17 13.77
CA LEU A 326 -2.44 19.86 13.42
C LEU A 326 -3.93 19.87 13.76
N GLN A 327 -4.75 19.72 12.72
CA GLN A 327 -6.21 19.59 12.82
C GLN A 327 -6.63 18.16 12.54
N THR A 328 -7.63 17.67 13.26
CA THR A 328 -8.03 16.26 13.16
C THR A 328 -9.49 16.10 12.75
N ILE A 329 -9.74 15.08 11.94
CA ILE A 329 -11.05 14.55 11.61
C ILE A 329 -11.28 13.32 12.49
N ASP A 330 -12.45 13.22 13.12
CA ASP A 330 -12.86 12.02 13.86
C ASP A 330 -13.06 10.85 12.87
N PHE A 331 -12.19 9.83 12.98
CA PHE A 331 -12.22 8.68 12.10
C PHE A 331 -13.49 7.84 12.29
N ALA A 332 -13.98 7.69 13.52
CA ALA A 332 -15.20 6.93 13.77
C ALA A 332 -16.45 7.63 13.20
N GLU A 333 -16.47 8.96 13.17
CA GLU A 333 -17.53 9.71 12.50
C GLU A 333 -17.45 9.56 10.98
N PHE A 334 -16.23 9.64 10.41
CA PHE A 334 -15.99 9.37 9.01
C PHE A 334 -16.51 7.97 8.62
N GLU A 335 -16.20 6.94 9.38
CA GLU A 335 -16.66 5.58 9.12
C GLU A 335 -18.20 5.48 9.16
N ARG A 336 -18.82 6.01 10.18
CA ARG A 336 -20.28 6.03 10.27
C ARG A 336 -20.92 6.68 9.05
N ARG A 337 -20.34 7.72 8.53
CA ARG A 337 -20.89 8.48 7.40
C ARG A 337 -20.72 7.79 6.06
N PHE A 338 -19.56 7.19 5.82
CA PHE A 338 -19.20 6.65 4.50
C PHE A 338 -19.34 5.13 4.39
N PHE A 339 -19.38 4.38 5.53
CA PHE A 339 -19.44 2.91 5.53
C PHE A 339 -20.75 2.34 6.11
N SER A 340 -21.57 3.12 6.83
CA SER A 340 -22.80 2.60 7.45
C SER A 340 -23.89 2.20 6.45
N ASN A 341 -23.70 2.43 5.17
CA ASN A 341 -24.65 2.08 4.10
C ASN A 341 -24.11 0.99 3.16
N GLN A 342 -23.03 0.32 3.51
CA GLN A 342 -22.49 -0.86 2.83
C GLN A 342 -22.72 -2.10 3.70
#